data_04ee52f655c614f8f0351147848dc20e
#
_entry.id   04ee52f655c614f8f0351147848dc20e
#
_cell.length_a   1.000
_cell.length_b   1.000
_cell.length_c   1.000
_cell.angle_alpha   90.00
_cell.angle_beta   90.00
_cell.angle_gamma   90.00
#
_symmetry.space_group_name_H-M   'P 1'
#
loop_
_entity.id
_entity.type
_entity.pdbx_description
1 polymer ?
#
loop_
_entity_poly.entity_id
_entity_poly.type
_entity_poly.pdbx_seq_one_letter_code
_entity_poly.pdbx_strand_id
1 'polypeptide(L)'
;MSPAEQQTIFTAWLRDHAGLLHRVANGFASGADRDDLMQELLLAMWRCIPMFSGASKPSTFIYRVVHNAALTWRRGAATYARQVERFAAEPAQASTGPAARDDEALAAVYTAIRRLSPLDRSLILLQLDGVAYAEIAEIHGLSQNHVGVRLTRIRRALAQLLRETTDELR
;
A
#
# COMPACT_ATOMS: atom_id res chain seq x y z
N MET A 1 -25.58 11.72 -9.10
CA MET A 1 -24.55 11.23 -10.05
C MET A 1 -25.09 9.99 -10.73
N SER A 2 -25.09 9.96 -12.05
CA SER A 2 -25.52 8.78 -12.82
C SER A 2 -24.43 7.71 -12.88
N PRO A 3 -24.77 6.43 -13.15
CA PRO A 3 -23.77 5.38 -13.33
C PRO A 3 -22.74 5.68 -14.42
N ALA A 4 -23.15 6.35 -15.51
CA ALA A 4 -22.25 6.74 -16.60
C ALA A 4 -21.25 7.83 -16.17
N GLU A 5 -21.68 8.81 -15.40
CA GLU A 5 -20.80 9.84 -14.82
C GLU A 5 -19.78 9.20 -13.86
N GLN A 6 -20.24 8.28 -13.00
CA GLN A 6 -19.36 7.56 -12.08
C GLN A 6 -18.31 6.75 -12.84
N GLN A 7 -18.70 6.04 -13.91
CA GLN A 7 -17.79 5.29 -14.76
C GLN A 7 -16.73 6.18 -15.42
N THR A 8 -17.12 7.36 -15.88
CA THR A 8 -16.19 8.32 -16.50
C THR A 8 -15.16 8.82 -15.48
N ILE A 9 -15.59 9.18 -14.27
CA ILE A 9 -14.70 9.61 -13.20
C ILE A 9 -13.75 8.45 -12.78
N PHE A 10 -14.28 7.25 -12.63
CA PHE A 10 -13.48 6.07 -12.27
C PHE A 10 -12.38 5.81 -13.29
N THR A 11 -12.71 5.83 -14.58
CA THR A 11 -11.73 5.60 -15.65
C THR A 11 -10.64 6.67 -15.66
N ALA A 12 -10.98 7.93 -15.44
CA ALA A 12 -10.01 9.01 -15.33
C ALA A 12 -9.10 8.82 -14.10
N TRP A 13 -9.67 8.54 -12.94
CA TRP A 13 -8.90 8.31 -11.71
C TRP A 13 -8.00 7.07 -11.81
N LEU A 14 -8.50 6.00 -12.42
CA LEU A 14 -7.70 4.79 -12.64
C LEU A 14 -6.50 5.06 -13.54
N ARG A 15 -6.68 5.76 -14.65
CA ARG A 15 -5.60 6.15 -15.56
C ARG A 15 -4.54 7.00 -14.84
N ASP A 16 -4.97 7.98 -14.07
CA ASP A 16 -4.09 8.97 -13.46
C ASP A 16 -3.40 8.43 -12.18
N HIS A 17 -3.96 7.38 -11.55
CA HIS A 17 -3.49 6.83 -10.27
C HIS A 17 -3.17 5.32 -10.33
N ALA A 18 -3.07 4.69 -11.51
CA ALA A 18 -2.74 3.26 -11.63
C ALA A 18 -1.42 2.90 -10.92
N GLY A 19 -0.39 3.74 -11.06
CA GLY A 19 0.90 3.54 -10.40
C GLY A 19 0.80 3.52 -8.87
N LEU A 20 -0.05 4.36 -8.26
CA LEU A 20 -0.34 4.34 -6.83
C LEU A 20 -0.93 3.00 -6.40
N LEU A 21 -1.97 2.52 -7.13
CA LEU A 21 -2.62 1.25 -6.81
C LEU A 21 -1.63 0.09 -6.81
N HIS A 22 -0.77 0.01 -7.84
CA HIS A 22 0.26 -1.03 -7.93
C HIS A 22 1.29 -0.92 -6.79
N ARG A 23 1.76 0.29 -6.45
CA ARG A 23 2.72 0.46 -5.36
C ARG A 23 2.12 0.06 -4.01
N VAL A 24 0.87 0.45 -3.75
CA VAL A 24 0.18 0.08 -2.50
C VAL A 24 -0.05 -1.43 -2.46
N ALA A 25 -0.55 -2.05 -3.53
CA ALA A 25 -0.75 -3.49 -3.58
C ALA A 25 0.56 -4.25 -3.29
N ASN A 26 1.66 -3.90 -3.98
CA ASN A 26 2.98 -4.52 -3.77
C ASN A 26 3.56 -4.28 -2.37
N GLY A 27 3.32 -3.11 -1.77
CA GLY A 27 3.79 -2.77 -0.44
C GLY A 27 3.03 -3.46 0.69
N PHE A 28 1.78 -3.87 0.45
CA PHE A 28 0.94 -4.51 1.47
C PHE A 28 0.81 -6.03 1.32
N ALA A 29 0.93 -6.56 0.08
CA ALA A 29 0.71 -7.95 -0.23
C ALA A 29 1.68 -8.48 -1.29
N SER A 30 1.69 -9.79 -1.51
CA SER A 30 2.47 -10.48 -2.54
C SER A 30 1.70 -11.71 -3.07
N GLY A 31 2.09 -12.22 -4.23
CA GLY A 31 1.44 -13.38 -4.83
C GLY A 31 -0.06 -13.16 -5.06
N ALA A 32 -0.88 -14.16 -4.78
CA ALA A 32 -2.34 -14.11 -4.93
C ALA A 32 -2.99 -13.03 -4.06
N ASP A 33 -2.51 -12.84 -2.83
CA ASP A 33 -2.99 -11.80 -1.91
C ASP A 33 -2.85 -10.38 -2.50
N ARG A 34 -1.84 -10.14 -3.35
CA ARG A 34 -1.67 -8.85 -4.03
C ARG A 34 -2.81 -8.60 -5.02
N ASP A 35 -3.23 -9.62 -5.74
CA ASP A 35 -4.29 -9.50 -6.74
C ASP A 35 -5.65 -9.31 -6.05
N ASP A 36 -5.89 -9.98 -4.94
CA ASP A 36 -7.07 -9.78 -4.10
C ASP A 36 -7.09 -8.36 -3.52
N LEU A 37 -5.95 -7.89 -2.99
CA LEU A 37 -5.86 -6.52 -2.51
C LEU A 37 -6.09 -5.51 -3.63
N MET A 38 -5.56 -5.73 -4.84
CA MET A 38 -5.81 -4.85 -5.99
C MET A 38 -7.30 -4.72 -6.28
N GLN A 39 -8.06 -5.82 -6.25
CA GLN A 39 -9.52 -5.77 -6.43
C GLN A 39 -10.20 -4.96 -5.33
N GLU A 40 -9.79 -5.12 -4.08
CA GLU A 40 -10.34 -4.33 -2.96
C GLU A 40 -10.02 -2.83 -3.10
N LEU A 41 -8.82 -2.47 -3.56
CA LEU A 41 -8.46 -1.06 -3.82
C LEU A 41 -9.31 -0.45 -4.93
N LEU A 42 -9.53 -1.19 -6.03
CA LEU A 42 -10.39 -0.75 -7.13
C LEU A 42 -11.84 -0.59 -6.69
N LEU A 43 -12.37 -1.52 -5.90
CA LEU A 43 -13.72 -1.45 -5.33
C LEU A 43 -13.85 -0.27 -4.36
N ALA A 44 -12.86 -0.04 -3.51
CA ALA A 44 -12.86 1.10 -2.60
C ALA A 44 -12.87 2.43 -3.37
N MET A 45 -12.06 2.54 -4.41
CA MET A 45 -12.01 3.71 -5.27
C MET A 45 -13.34 3.93 -6.00
N TRP A 46 -13.96 2.89 -6.53
CA TRP A 46 -15.28 2.97 -7.17
C TRP A 46 -16.35 3.45 -6.19
N ARG A 47 -16.41 2.85 -5.01
CA ARG A 47 -17.43 3.15 -3.99
C ARG A 47 -17.32 4.54 -3.41
N CYS A 48 -16.12 5.14 -3.40
CA CYS A 48 -15.92 6.46 -2.81
C CYS A 48 -16.24 7.63 -3.76
N ILE A 49 -16.37 7.41 -5.07
CA ILE A 49 -16.63 8.47 -6.03
C ILE A 49 -17.87 9.31 -5.66
N PRO A 50 -19.03 8.72 -5.30
CA PRO A 50 -20.20 9.50 -4.90
C PRO A 50 -20.00 10.34 -3.63
N MET A 51 -18.98 10.01 -2.82
CA MET A 51 -18.68 10.69 -1.56
C MET A 51 -17.69 11.85 -1.74
N PHE A 52 -17.09 11.97 -2.93
CA PHE A 52 -16.15 13.05 -3.23
C PHE A 52 -16.89 14.39 -3.40
N SER A 53 -16.77 15.27 -2.42
CA SER A 53 -17.43 16.58 -2.37
C SER A 53 -16.62 17.70 -3.02
N GLY A 54 -15.38 17.43 -3.47
CA GLY A 54 -14.47 18.47 -3.95
C GLY A 54 -13.79 19.31 -2.85
N ALA A 55 -13.99 18.98 -1.57
CA ALA A 55 -13.40 19.71 -0.44
C ALA A 55 -11.87 19.57 -0.34
N SER A 56 -11.29 18.58 -1.00
CA SER A 56 -9.84 18.37 -1.12
C SER A 56 -9.45 18.13 -2.57
N LYS A 57 -8.14 18.12 -2.87
CA LYS A 57 -7.67 17.68 -4.18
C LYS A 57 -8.08 16.24 -4.43
N PRO A 58 -8.47 15.85 -5.67
CA PRO A 58 -8.79 14.45 -5.98
C PRO A 58 -7.69 13.48 -5.59
N SER A 59 -6.41 13.83 -5.82
CA SER A 59 -5.25 13.01 -5.43
C SER A 59 -5.20 12.72 -3.93
N THR A 60 -5.35 13.74 -3.08
CA THR A 60 -5.36 13.60 -1.61
C THR A 60 -6.51 12.68 -1.15
N PHE A 61 -7.68 12.85 -1.76
CA PHE A 61 -8.84 12.01 -1.46
C PHE A 61 -8.59 10.54 -1.85
N ILE A 62 -8.06 10.30 -3.08
CA ILE A 62 -7.74 8.97 -3.57
C ILE A 62 -6.65 8.31 -2.71
N TYR A 63 -5.58 9.02 -2.36
CA TYR A 63 -4.55 8.53 -1.45
C TYR A 63 -5.14 8.05 -0.12
N ARG A 64 -6.02 8.85 0.49
CA ARG A 64 -6.70 8.49 1.74
C ARG A 64 -7.53 7.22 1.59
N VAL A 65 -8.32 7.12 0.53
CA VAL A 65 -9.19 5.96 0.28
C VAL A 65 -8.36 4.68 0.06
N VAL A 66 -7.37 4.73 -0.82
CA VAL A 66 -6.54 3.58 -1.19
C VAL A 66 -5.72 3.08 0.03
N HIS A 67 -5.07 3.98 0.77
CA HIS A 67 -4.28 3.59 1.93
C HIS A 67 -5.16 3.08 3.08
N ASN A 68 -6.34 3.66 3.31
CA ASN A 68 -7.27 3.16 4.31
C ASN A 68 -7.83 1.78 3.93
N ALA A 69 -8.11 1.54 2.65
CA ALA A 69 -8.53 0.23 2.17
C ALA A 69 -7.42 -0.83 2.39
N ALA A 70 -6.18 -0.53 2.05
CA ALA A 70 -5.04 -1.41 2.29
C ALA A 70 -4.82 -1.72 3.79
N LEU A 71 -4.92 -0.70 4.65
CA LEU A 71 -4.83 -0.86 6.11
C LEU A 71 -5.95 -1.76 6.65
N THR A 72 -7.16 -1.59 6.15
CA THR A 72 -8.33 -2.38 6.56
C THR A 72 -8.20 -3.83 6.09
N TRP A 73 -7.81 -4.04 4.83
CA TRP A 73 -7.55 -5.36 4.26
C TRP A 73 -6.48 -6.11 5.08
N ARG A 74 -5.39 -5.44 5.43
CA ARG A 74 -4.31 -6.05 6.22
C ARG A 74 -4.78 -6.47 7.63
N ARG A 75 -5.67 -5.72 8.27
CA ARG A 75 -6.26 -6.10 9.56
C ARG A 75 -7.15 -7.35 9.41
N GLY A 76 -7.97 -7.40 8.35
CA GLY A 76 -8.81 -8.55 8.04
C GLY A 76 -7.99 -9.81 7.76
N ALA A 77 -6.97 -9.72 6.90
CA ALA A 77 -6.05 -10.81 6.60
C ALA A 77 -5.33 -11.34 7.85
N ALA A 78 -4.86 -10.45 8.74
CA ALA A 78 -4.23 -10.84 10.00
C ALA A 78 -5.20 -11.54 10.98
N THR A 79 -6.48 -11.18 10.93
CA THR A 79 -7.53 -11.85 11.74
C THR A 79 -7.86 -13.22 11.17
N TYR A 80 -7.99 -13.31 9.85
CA TYR A 80 -8.23 -14.57 9.15
C TYR A 80 -7.08 -15.56 9.34
N ALA A 81 -5.82 -15.13 9.16
CA ALA A 81 -4.64 -15.96 9.40
C ALA A 81 -4.61 -16.54 10.83
N ARG A 82 -4.90 -15.71 11.84
CA ARG A 82 -5.00 -16.17 13.25
C ARG A 82 -6.14 -17.18 13.46
N GLN A 83 -7.23 -17.10 12.71
CA GLN A 83 -8.30 -18.09 12.77
C GLN A 83 -7.88 -19.38 12.07
N VAL A 84 -7.22 -19.29 10.90
CA VAL A 84 -6.73 -20.46 10.16
C VAL A 84 -5.62 -21.18 10.93
N GLU A 85 -4.68 -20.47 11.57
CA GLU A 85 -3.64 -21.06 12.43
C GLU A 85 -4.20 -21.89 13.59
N ARG A 86 -5.43 -21.59 14.03
CA ARG A 86 -6.14 -22.42 15.01
C ARG A 86 -6.69 -23.73 14.45
N PHE A 87 -6.77 -23.87 13.13
CA PHE A 87 -7.40 -25.01 12.44
C PHE A 87 -6.52 -25.72 11.41
N ALA A 88 -5.35 -25.19 11.05
CA ALA A 88 -4.46 -25.76 10.04
C ALA A 88 -2.98 -25.61 10.41
N ALA A 89 -2.29 -26.76 10.39
CA ALA A 89 -0.83 -26.80 10.40
C ALA A 89 -0.40 -26.85 8.92
N GLU A 90 0.00 -25.72 8.33
CA GLU A 90 1.05 -25.61 7.29
C GLU A 90 1.18 -24.15 6.79
N PRO A 91 2.41 -23.61 6.64
CA PRO A 91 2.62 -22.27 6.13
C PRO A 91 2.55 -22.25 4.61
N ALA A 92 1.78 -21.30 4.04
CA ALA A 92 1.73 -21.05 2.60
C ALA A 92 3.08 -20.51 2.09
N GLN A 93 3.67 -21.19 1.12
CA GLN A 93 4.90 -20.80 0.46
C GLN A 93 4.65 -19.65 -0.52
N ALA A 94 5.48 -18.60 -0.44
CA ALA A 94 5.50 -17.53 -1.42
C ALA A 94 6.11 -18.04 -2.74
N SER A 95 5.36 -17.96 -3.84
CA SER A 95 5.87 -18.29 -5.17
C SER A 95 6.62 -17.08 -5.75
N THR A 96 7.91 -17.27 -6.00
CA THR A 96 8.76 -16.35 -6.76
C THR A 96 8.85 -16.82 -8.19
N GLY A 97 8.29 -16.04 -9.13
CA GLY A 97 8.55 -16.21 -10.56
C GLY A 97 9.88 -15.53 -10.96
N PRO A 98 10.51 -15.91 -12.09
CA PRO A 98 11.78 -15.34 -12.52
C PRO A 98 11.61 -13.87 -12.96
N ALA A 99 12.34 -12.97 -12.32
CA ALA A 99 12.37 -11.55 -12.62
C ALA A 99 13.73 -11.12 -13.18
N ALA A 100 13.75 -10.10 -14.05
CA ALA A 100 14.99 -9.44 -14.50
C ALA A 100 15.66 -8.73 -13.30
N ARG A 101 16.97 -8.44 -13.37
CA ARG A 101 17.74 -7.90 -12.22
C ARG A 101 17.16 -6.62 -11.60
N ASP A 102 16.57 -5.73 -12.40
CA ASP A 102 15.92 -4.53 -11.91
C ASP A 102 14.61 -4.86 -11.15
N ASP A 103 13.91 -5.92 -11.59
CA ASP A 103 12.73 -6.44 -10.91
C ASP A 103 13.10 -7.12 -9.57
N GLU A 104 14.27 -7.76 -9.48
CA GLU A 104 14.76 -8.35 -8.22
C GLU A 104 15.09 -7.29 -7.17
N ALA A 105 15.74 -6.20 -7.56
CA ALA A 105 16.01 -5.08 -6.67
C ALA A 105 14.72 -4.42 -6.16
N LEU A 106 13.76 -4.21 -7.05
CA LEU A 106 12.45 -3.67 -6.70
C LEU A 106 11.66 -4.64 -5.80
N ALA A 107 11.71 -5.94 -6.08
CA ALA A 107 11.09 -6.98 -5.26
C ALA A 107 11.69 -7.02 -3.84
N ALA A 108 13.02 -6.86 -3.70
CA ALA A 108 13.69 -6.76 -2.41
C ALA A 108 13.22 -5.54 -1.60
N VAL A 109 13.06 -4.37 -2.26
CA VAL A 109 12.52 -3.16 -1.63
C VAL A 109 11.10 -3.40 -1.11
N TYR A 110 10.20 -3.96 -1.91
CA TYR A 110 8.84 -4.26 -1.46
C TYR A 110 8.81 -5.31 -0.37
N THR A 111 9.72 -6.29 -0.41
CA THR A 111 9.87 -7.28 0.67
C THR A 111 10.27 -6.62 1.98
N ALA A 112 11.22 -5.69 1.96
CA ALA A 112 11.59 -4.90 3.13
C ALA A 112 10.42 -4.02 3.63
N ILE A 113 9.69 -3.35 2.72
CA ILE A 113 8.52 -2.56 3.07
C ILE A 113 7.46 -3.42 3.76
N ARG A 114 7.20 -4.64 3.28
CA ARG A 114 6.23 -5.57 3.90
C ARG A 114 6.62 -6.04 5.31
N ARG A 115 7.87 -5.89 5.72
CA ARG A 115 8.33 -6.16 7.11
C ARG A 115 8.03 -5.00 8.08
N LEU A 116 7.70 -3.80 7.58
CA LEU A 116 7.30 -2.66 8.39
C LEU A 116 5.89 -2.83 8.99
N SER A 117 5.56 -2.04 10.02
CA SER A 117 4.19 -1.93 10.50
C SER A 117 3.25 -1.40 9.40
N PRO A 118 1.95 -1.75 9.40
CA PRO A 118 1.03 -1.30 8.34
C PRO A 118 1.00 0.23 8.15
N LEU A 119 1.03 1.00 9.24
CA LEU A 119 1.09 2.45 9.15
C LEU A 119 2.42 2.93 8.55
N ASP A 120 3.55 2.33 8.93
CA ASP A 120 4.87 2.70 8.40
C ASP A 120 4.99 2.41 6.90
N ARG A 121 4.37 1.31 6.42
CA ARG A 121 4.25 1.03 4.97
C ARG A 121 3.53 2.15 4.24
N SER A 122 2.38 2.56 4.78
CA SER A 122 1.59 3.64 4.18
C SER A 122 2.38 4.95 4.13
N LEU A 123 3.04 5.34 5.22
CA LEU A 123 3.83 6.57 5.28
C LEU A 123 4.97 6.59 4.26
N ILE A 124 5.72 5.48 4.16
CA ILE A 124 6.86 5.44 3.22
C ILE A 124 6.40 5.38 1.76
N LEU A 125 5.32 4.68 1.45
CA LEU A 125 4.77 4.63 0.09
C LEU A 125 4.29 6.01 -0.35
N LEU A 126 3.56 6.75 0.49
CA LEU A 126 3.15 8.13 0.19
C LEU A 126 4.35 9.05 -0.03
N GLN A 127 5.40 8.89 0.77
CA GLN A 127 6.62 9.67 0.57
C GLN A 127 7.33 9.32 -0.73
N LEU A 128 7.40 8.04 -1.13
CA LEU A 128 7.96 7.61 -2.40
C LEU A 128 7.15 8.13 -3.60
N ASP A 129 5.86 8.37 -3.41
CA ASP A 129 4.98 9.04 -4.38
C ASP A 129 5.17 10.57 -4.41
N GLY A 130 6.08 11.11 -3.60
CA GLY A 130 6.36 12.55 -3.56
C GLY A 130 5.31 13.37 -2.79
N VAL A 131 4.45 12.75 -1.99
CA VAL A 131 3.43 13.43 -1.20
C VAL A 131 4.10 14.22 -0.08
N ALA A 132 3.72 15.49 0.08
CA ALA A 132 4.28 16.38 1.10
C ALA A 132 3.92 15.91 2.52
N TYR A 133 4.80 16.12 3.49
CA TYR A 133 4.59 15.70 4.89
C TYR A 133 3.30 16.26 5.51
N ALA A 134 2.92 17.48 5.15
CA ALA A 134 1.65 18.07 5.60
C ALA A 134 0.45 17.28 5.08
N GLU A 135 0.49 16.85 3.83
CA GLU A 135 -0.57 16.07 3.19
C GLU A 135 -0.61 14.63 3.73
N ILE A 136 0.56 14.02 3.95
CA ILE A 136 0.65 12.70 4.63
C ILE A 136 0.05 12.78 6.03
N ALA A 137 0.34 13.86 6.76
CA ALA A 137 -0.21 14.11 8.08
C ALA A 137 -1.75 14.22 8.06
N GLU A 138 -2.29 14.95 7.08
CA GLU A 138 -3.74 15.07 6.86
C GLU A 138 -4.38 13.72 6.53
N ILE A 139 -3.77 12.93 5.62
CA ILE A 139 -4.28 11.61 5.22
C ILE A 139 -4.44 10.67 6.42
N HIS A 140 -3.48 10.69 7.35
CA HIS A 140 -3.40 9.77 8.47
C HIS A 140 -3.87 10.33 9.82
N GLY A 141 -4.26 11.61 9.88
CA GLY A 141 -4.65 12.26 11.14
C GLY A 141 -3.46 12.41 12.11
N LEU A 142 -2.26 12.66 11.59
CA LEU A 142 -1.03 12.84 12.36
C LEU A 142 -0.58 14.30 12.31
N SER A 143 0.36 14.69 13.18
CA SER A 143 1.07 15.96 13.01
C SER A 143 2.21 15.81 11.99
N GLN A 144 2.53 16.88 11.27
CA GLN A 144 3.64 16.91 10.31
C GLN A 144 4.99 16.54 10.95
N ASN A 145 5.22 17.00 12.19
CA ASN A 145 6.42 16.64 12.95
C ASN A 145 6.48 15.13 13.24
N HIS A 146 5.37 14.53 13.63
CA HIS A 146 5.28 13.08 13.86
C HIS A 146 5.58 12.29 12.58
N VAL A 147 5.06 12.73 11.43
CA VAL A 147 5.37 12.14 10.12
C VAL A 147 6.87 12.19 9.84
N GLY A 148 7.51 13.35 10.02
CA GLY A 148 8.94 13.53 9.76
C GLY A 148 9.82 12.64 10.64
N VAL A 149 9.56 12.60 11.95
CA VAL A 149 10.30 11.74 12.89
C VAL A 149 10.10 10.26 12.53
N ARG A 150 8.87 9.87 12.22
CA ARG A 150 8.54 8.47 11.89
C ARG A 150 9.19 8.04 10.59
N LEU A 151 9.14 8.84 9.54
CA LEU A 151 9.79 8.58 8.27
C LEU A 151 11.33 8.46 8.40
N THR A 152 11.94 9.23 9.27
CA THR A 152 13.38 9.09 9.56
C THR A 152 13.71 7.72 10.16
N ARG A 153 12.88 7.22 11.08
CA ARG A 153 13.04 5.87 11.66
C ARG A 153 12.78 4.78 10.62
N ILE A 154 11.76 4.93 9.79
CA ILE A 154 11.42 3.99 8.72
C ILE A 154 12.58 3.84 7.74
N ARG A 155 13.17 4.95 7.29
CA ARG A 155 14.32 4.91 6.35
C ARG A 155 15.51 4.16 6.93
N ARG A 156 15.81 4.35 8.23
CA ARG A 156 16.88 3.61 8.92
C ARG A 156 16.58 2.10 8.98
N ALA A 157 15.35 1.75 9.33
CA ALA A 157 14.91 0.36 9.37
C ALA A 157 14.98 -0.30 7.99
N LEU A 158 14.51 0.37 6.93
CA LEU A 158 14.60 -0.12 5.56
C LEU A 158 16.05 -0.30 5.09
N ALA A 159 16.92 0.65 5.40
CA ALA A 159 18.34 0.54 5.05
C ALA A 159 19.02 -0.66 5.73
N GLN A 160 18.62 -1.00 6.95
CA GLN A 160 19.09 -2.19 7.64
C GLN A 160 18.54 -3.47 6.98
N LEU A 161 17.23 -3.55 6.76
CA LEU A 161 16.58 -4.70 6.15
C LEU A 161 17.15 -5.02 4.75
N LEU A 162 17.42 -3.99 3.94
CA LEU A 162 17.99 -4.16 2.60
C LEU A 162 19.44 -4.67 2.64
N ARG A 163 20.25 -4.27 3.64
CA ARG A 163 21.61 -4.82 3.83
C ARG A 163 21.56 -6.29 4.20
N GLU A 164 20.70 -6.67 5.14
CA GLU A 164 20.52 -8.08 5.55
C GLU A 164 20.16 -8.96 4.35
N THR A 165 19.22 -8.51 3.50
CA THR A 165 18.82 -9.25 2.30
C THR A 165 19.98 -9.36 1.28
N THR A 166 20.83 -8.34 1.16
CA THR A 166 21.99 -8.36 0.23
C THR A 166 23.09 -9.30 0.73
N ASP A 167 23.26 -9.42 2.05
CA ASP A 167 24.27 -10.30 2.65
C ASP A 167 23.83 -11.78 2.59
N GLU A 168 22.53 -12.07 2.66
CA GLU A 168 21.98 -13.43 2.50
C GLU A 168 22.09 -13.97 1.05
N LEU A 169 22.24 -13.09 0.06
CA LEU A 169 22.36 -13.44 -1.37
C LEU A 169 23.83 -13.59 -1.84
N ARG A 170 24.82 -13.45 -0.96
CA ARG A 170 26.26 -13.57 -1.24
C ARG A 170 26.84 -14.89 -0.74
#